data_3a45bb96195c9c18f1ee6b063bb0afdb
#
_entry.id   3a45bb96195c9c18f1ee6b063bb0afdb
#
_cell.length_a   1.000
_cell.length_b   1.000
_cell.length_c   1.000
_cell.angle_alpha   90.00
_cell.angle_beta   90.00
_cell.angle_gamma   90.00
#
_symmetry.space_group_name_H-M   'P 1'
#
loop_
_entity.id
_entity.type
_entity.pdbx_description
1 polymer ?
#
loop_
_entity_poly.entity_id
_entity_poly.type
_entity_poly.pdbx_seq_one_letter_code
_entity_poly.pdbx_strand_id
1 'polypeptide(L)'
;MGRTARNYPKGKLKLRTPKEVQSGKRYPVYIEYNWQADSLRKTTEVSVFPKDWNEKGYGGIGEIRTTTDLDYKYYNAVLHKRLADIDAKIVQYYEKNGHVTGDVIRAFLDENFELLRPDSGKDFVEFAKDLIQDKFNKRKIKVSTRENDFSAINQFSKFLLMNGKGTHGADNELIYVGEINEDLICDFRAWRLKAKLKPSAINKSLTPIFQACEQAARLGYLSKEINASIQDLYLKEEDDLEAEEKNIRYLKKDELEMLVKKYDTITQPRRKEFLEMFLFSFHACGLRLVDVMTLMWKDIDFKKKEIKKVQIKTLNRNTIPLSEPVIRILDKWKGRNKDYVFDLLCEGFDRTDSEAIYKRRNSWNNTINTALKAIETDLGWDIGLTFHVARHTWAVLALANGAAISEISRLLGHKSTGVTEQVYAEFLPETLSSVVDKLGFDFLPDIEKR
;
A
#
# COMPACT_ATOMS: atom_id res chain seq x y z
N MET A 1 29.71 -18.92 -30.84
CA MET A 1 28.84 -17.76 -30.59
C MET A 1 27.43 -18.28 -30.19
N GLY A 2 27.04 -18.18 -28.91
CA GLY A 2 25.73 -18.60 -28.45
C GLY A 2 24.67 -17.68 -29.06
N ARG A 3 23.58 -18.27 -29.55
CA ARG A 3 22.40 -17.51 -29.98
C ARG A 3 21.82 -16.80 -28.77
N THR A 4 21.88 -15.47 -28.73
CA THR A 4 21.14 -14.65 -27.80
C THR A 4 19.65 -15.01 -27.89
N ALA A 5 19.03 -15.40 -26.78
CA ALA A 5 17.60 -15.66 -26.73
C ALA A 5 16.85 -14.40 -27.18
N ARG A 6 15.96 -14.54 -28.17
CA ARG A 6 15.14 -13.42 -28.62
C ARG A 6 14.06 -13.13 -27.60
N ASN A 7 13.82 -11.88 -27.38
CA ASN A 7 12.78 -11.41 -26.43
C ASN A 7 11.38 -11.33 -27.06
N TYR A 8 11.24 -11.71 -28.32
CA TYR A 8 9.97 -11.77 -29.06
C TYR A 8 10.00 -12.91 -30.09
N PRO A 9 8.83 -13.49 -30.46
CA PRO A 9 8.76 -14.59 -31.41
C PRO A 9 9.02 -14.15 -32.85
N LYS A 10 9.34 -15.12 -33.69
CA LYS A 10 9.39 -14.97 -35.15
C LYS A 10 8.47 -15.98 -35.79
N GLY A 11 7.66 -15.53 -36.73
CA GLY A 11 6.68 -16.34 -37.40
C GLY A 11 7.30 -17.25 -38.47
N LYS A 12 6.55 -18.29 -38.83
CA LYS A 12 6.85 -19.22 -39.91
C LYS A 12 5.59 -19.53 -40.71
N LEU A 13 5.80 -19.89 -41.99
CA LEU A 13 4.77 -20.43 -42.83
C LEU A 13 4.86 -21.96 -42.80
N LYS A 14 3.74 -22.65 -42.68
CA LYS A 14 3.68 -24.10 -42.69
C LYS A 14 2.51 -24.62 -43.50
N LEU A 15 2.63 -25.81 -44.06
CA LEU A 15 1.55 -26.51 -44.73
C LEU A 15 0.80 -27.39 -43.72
N ARG A 16 -0.52 -27.25 -43.64
CA ARG A 16 -1.37 -28.09 -42.78
C ARG A 16 -1.68 -29.41 -43.46
N THR A 17 -0.86 -30.42 -43.25
CA THR A 17 -1.11 -31.78 -43.76
C THR A 17 -1.69 -32.67 -42.65
N PRO A 18 -2.70 -33.51 -42.94
CA PRO A 18 -3.13 -34.58 -42.04
C PRO A 18 -2.05 -35.68 -41.97
N LYS A 19 -2.21 -36.63 -41.03
CA LYS A 19 -1.31 -37.77 -40.90
C LYS A 19 -1.25 -38.60 -42.21
N GLU A 20 -2.39 -38.73 -42.90
CA GLU A 20 -2.48 -39.40 -44.20
C GLU A 20 -2.79 -38.34 -45.28
N VAL A 21 -1.85 -38.14 -46.18
CA VAL A 21 -1.95 -37.17 -47.27
C VAL A 21 -2.68 -37.83 -48.43
N GLN A 22 -3.81 -37.25 -48.83
CA GLN A 22 -4.57 -37.73 -50.00
C GLN A 22 -3.92 -37.24 -51.30
N SER A 23 -3.71 -38.13 -52.26
CA SER A 23 -3.17 -37.77 -53.57
C SER A 23 -4.12 -36.82 -54.30
N GLY A 24 -3.59 -35.78 -54.93
CA GLY A 24 -4.37 -34.80 -55.69
C GLY A 24 -5.12 -33.75 -54.86
N LYS A 25 -4.92 -33.67 -53.53
CA LYS A 25 -5.56 -32.69 -52.67
C LYS A 25 -4.58 -31.57 -52.29
N ARG A 26 -5.08 -30.33 -52.35
CA ARG A 26 -4.36 -29.14 -51.81
C ARG A 26 -4.67 -28.97 -50.35
N TYR A 27 -3.70 -28.45 -49.60
CA TYR A 27 -3.79 -28.19 -48.17
C TYR A 27 -3.48 -26.73 -47.88
N PRO A 28 -4.13 -26.10 -46.92
CA PRO A 28 -3.94 -24.70 -46.62
C PRO A 28 -2.58 -24.44 -45.99
N VAL A 29 -1.97 -23.33 -46.39
CA VAL A 29 -0.81 -22.75 -45.73
C VAL A 29 -1.30 -21.95 -44.51
N TYR A 30 -0.60 -22.04 -43.40
CA TYR A 30 -0.88 -21.25 -42.21
C TYR A 30 0.37 -20.55 -41.72
N ILE A 31 0.15 -19.43 -41.01
CA ILE A 31 1.17 -18.68 -40.23
C ILE A 31 1.21 -19.29 -38.85
N GLU A 32 2.40 -19.60 -38.35
CA GLU A 32 2.62 -20.20 -37.04
C GLU A 32 3.61 -19.35 -36.22
N TYR A 33 3.27 -19.08 -34.98
CA TYR A 33 4.15 -18.57 -33.97
C TYR A 33 4.22 -19.54 -32.80
N ASN A 34 5.42 -19.93 -32.40
CA ASN A 34 5.66 -20.70 -31.19
C ASN A 34 6.31 -19.76 -30.17
N TRP A 35 5.59 -19.48 -29.11
CA TRP A 35 6.04 -18.52 -28.09
C TRP A 35 5.67 -18.99 -26.69
N GLN A 36 6.67 -19.03 -25.79
CA GLN A 36 6.52 -19.60 -24.45
C GLN A 36 5.99 -21.05 -24.54
N ALA A 37 4.85 -21.35 -23.94
CA ALA A 37 4.20 -22.67 -24.01
C ALA A 37 3.14 -22.78 -25.14
N ASP A 38 2.88 -21.69 -25.88
CA ASP A 38 1.79 -21.60 -26.84
C ASP A 38 2.26 -21.83 -28.29
N SER A 39 1.44 -22.51 -29.07
CA SER A 39 1.54 -22.65 -30.54
C SER A 39 0.33 -21.98 -31.19
N LEU A 40 0.53 -20.79 -31.73
CA LEU A 40 -0.50 -19.91 -32.29
C LEU A 40 -0.50 -20.02 -33.82
N ARG A 41 -1.66 -20.23 -34.42
CA ARG A 41 -1.79 -20.51 -35.85
C ARG A 41 -2.96 -19.78 -36.47
N LYS A 42 -2.76 -19.24 -37.68
CA LYS A 42 -3.80 -18.67 -38.52
C LYS A 42 -3.68 -19.22 -39.92
N THR A 43 -4.75 -19.83 -40.40
CA THR A 43 -4.83 -20.34 -41.77
C THR A 43 -4.90 -19.18 -42.76
N THR A 44 -4.15 -19.28 -43.84
CA THR A 44 -4.23 -18.33 -44.96
C THR A 44 -5.23 -18.84 -46.01
N GLU A 45 -5.56 -18.00 -46.99
CA GLU A 45 -6.42 -18.35 -48.11
C GLU A 45 -5.69 -19.18 -49.18
N VAL A 46 -4.37 -19.37 -49.01
CA VAL A 46 -3.52 -20.07 -49.96
C VAL A 46 -3.49 -21.57 -49.65
N SER A 47 -3.79 -22.40 -50.63
CA SER A 47 -3.72 -23.86 -50.53
C SER A 47 -2.86 -24.43 -51.65
N VAL A 48 -1.93 -25.34 -51.30
CA VAL A 48 -0.96 -25.94 -52.21
C VAL A 48 -0.89 -27.44 -52.06
N PHE A 49 -0.38 -28.11 -53.08
CA PHE A 49 -0.07 -29.55 -52.99
C PHE A 49 1.17 -29.76 -52.09
N PRO A 50 1.24 -30.84 -51.29
CA PRO A 50 2.39 -31.13 -50.45
C PRO A 50 3.73 -31.21 -51.22
N LYS A 51 3.71 -31.70 -52.45
CA LYS A 51 4.90 -31.77 -53.33
C LYS A 51 5.47 -30.39 -53.68
N ASP A 52 4.59 -29.37 -53.74
CA ASP A 52 4.95 -27.99 -54.09
C ASP A 52 5.30 -27.12 -52.88
N TRP A 53 5.36 -27.70 -51.68
CA TRP A 53 5.72 -27.00 -50.47
C TRP A 53 7.19 -27.26 -50.09
N ASN A 54 7.91 -26.20 -49.70
CA ASN A 54 9.27 -26.27 -49.20
C ASN A 54 9.34 -25.61 -47.79
N GLU A 55 9.32 -26.44 -46.75
CA GLU A 55 9.33 -25.96 -45.37
C GLU A 55 10.66 -25.27 -44.98
N LYS A 56 11.75 -25.61 -45.65
CA LYS A 56 13.08 -25.04 -45.42
C LYS A 56 13.40 -23.84 -46.34
N GLY A 57 12.50 -23.54 -47.27
CA GLY A 57 12.69 -22.44 -48.23
C GLY A 57 12.64 -21.07 -47.57
N TYR A 58 13.08 -20.06 -48.29
CA TYR A 58 13.16 -18.68 -47.84
C TYR A 58 13.81 -18.50 -46.44
N GLY A 59 14.98 -19.12 -46.26
CA GLY A 59 15.72 -19.05 -45.00
C GLY A 59 15.09 -19.82 -43.83
N GLY A 60 14.27 -20.83 -44.10
CA GLY A 60 13.58 -21.64 -43.08
C GLY A 60 12.22 -21.08 -42.65
N ILE A 61 11.70 -20.09 -43.37
CA ILE A 61 10.36 -19.52 -43.14
C ILE A 61 9.27 -20.38 -43.78
N GLY A 62 9.55 -20.98 -44.93
CA GLY A 62 8.62 -21.76 -45.76
C GLY A 62 8.21 -21.02 -47.02
N GLU A 63 8.12 -21.75 -48.14
CA GLU A 63 7.75 -21.20 -49.45
C GLU A 63 7.10 -22.24 -50.37
N ILE A 64 6.37 -21.75 -51.37
CA ILE A 64 5.86 -22.56 -52.46
C ILE A 64 6.98 -22.74 -53.48
N ARG A 65 7.24 -24.00 -53.88
CA ARG A 65 8.20 -24.34 -54.92
C ARG A 65 7.72 -23.87 -56.28
N THR A 66 8.63 -23.81 -57.25
CA THR A 66 8.27 -23.59 -58.66
C THR A 66 7.24 -24.64 -59.11
N THR A 67 6.07 -24.16 -59.50
CA THR A 67 4.97 -24.98 -59.98
C THR A 67 4.21 -24.23 -61.08
N THR A 68 3.56 -24.97 -61.94
CA THR A 68 2.69 -24.43 -63.01
C THR A 68 1.23 -24.35 -62.57
N ASP A 69 0.88 -24.96 -61.43
CA ASP A 69 -0.50 -25.08 -60.95
C ASP A 69 -1.06 -23.77 -60.34
N LEU A 70 -0.17 -22.82 -59.97
CA LEU A 70 -0.53 -21.52 -59.48
C LEU A 70 0.65 -20.53 -59.65
N ASP A 71 0.37 -19.22 -59.57
CA ASP A 71 1.40 -18.21 -59.59
C ASP A 71 2.17 -18.19 -58.23
N TYR A 72 3.13 -19.12 -58.12
CA TYR A 72 3.90 -19.33 -56.92
C TYR A 72 4.70 -18.05 -56.50
N LYS A 73 5.14 -17.22 -57.49
CA LYS A 73 5.86 -15.98 -57.21
C LYS A 73 4.97 -14.98 -56.52
N TYR A 74 3.76 -14.80 -57.05
CA TYR A 74 2.77 -13.89 -56.46
C TYR A 74 2.37 -14.37 -55.07
N TYR A 75 2.01 -15.62 -54.88
CA TYR A 75 1.57 -16.13 -53.58
C TYR A 75 2.67 -16.15 -52.55
N ASN A 76 3.93 -16.44 -52.92
CA ASN A 76 5.06 -16.32 -52.01
C ASN A 76 5.27 -14.86 -51.60
N ALA A 77 5.18 -13.90 -52.53
CA ALA A 77 5.28 -12.48 -52.19
C ALA A 77 4.19 -12.03 -51.19
N VAL A 78 2.94 -12.45 -51.43
CA VAL A 78 1.80 -12.16 -50.54
C VAL A 78 2.01 -12.77 -49.15
N LEU A 79 2.34 -14.06 -49.08
CA LEU A 79 2.54 -14.80 -47.81
C LEU A 79 3.69 -14.21 -46.99
N HIS A 80 4.83 -13.95 -47.64
CA HIS A 80 6.00 -13.41 -46.98
C HIS A 80 5.77 -11.98 -46.53
N LYS A 81 5.08 -11.15 -47.34
CA LYS A 81 4.72 -9.77 -46.93
C LYS A 81 3.82 -9.79 -45.72
N ARG A 82 2.75 -10.58 -45.71
CA ARG A 82 1.82 -10.69 -44.57
C ARG A 82 2.53 -11.15 -43.31
N LEU A 83 3.43 -12.12 -43.41
CA LEU A 83 4.23 -12.57 -42.28
C LEU A 83 5.16 -11.46 -41.77
N ALA A 84 5.86 -10.75 -42.68
CA ALA A 84 6.76 -9.64 -42.35
C ALA A 84 6.00 -8.50 -41.68
N ASP A 85 4.79 -8.18 -42.13
CA ASP A 85 3.94 -7.13 -41.54
C ASP A 85 3.53 -7.49 -40.09
N ILE A 86 3.21 -8.76 -39.84
CA ILE A 86 2.89 -9.24 -38.47
C ILE A 86 4.15 -9.23 -37.60
N ASP A 87 5.30 -9.75 -38.11
CA ASP A 87 6.57 -9.71 -37.37
C ASP A 87 6.96 -8.25 -37.01
N ALA A 88 6.80 -7.30 -37.92
CA ALA A 88 7.07 -5.89 -37.67
C ALA A 88 6.17 -5.30 -36.56
N LYS A 89 4.89 -5.61 -36.59
CA LYS A 89 3.94 -5.22 -35.53
C LYS A 89 4.31 -5.79 -34.18
N ILE A 90 4.72 -7.07 -34.12
CA ILE A 90 5.18 -7.73 -32.88
C ILE A 90 6.44 -7.04 -32.34
N VAL A 91 7.39 -6.70 -33.19
CA VAL A 91 8.62 -5.98 -32.81
C VAL A 91 8.26 -4.60 -32.27
N GLN A 92 7.46 -3.82 -33.01
CA GLN A 92 6.99 -2.50 -32.55
C GLN A 92 6.26 -2.56 -31.21
N TYR A 93 5.40 -3.56 -31.02
CA TYR A 93 4.71 -3.77 -29.76
C TYR A 93 5.71 -4.11 -28.64
N TYR A 94 6.70 -4.96 -28.90
CA TYR A 94 7.74 -5.30 -27.95
C TYR A 94 8.59 -4.07 -27.57
N GLU A 95 9.00 -3.26 -28.54
CA GLU A 95 9.77 -2.02 -28.30
C GLU A 95 8.98 -1.06 -27.38
N LYS A 96 7.67 -0.96 -27.59
CA LYS A 96 6.79 -0.10 -26.79
C LYS A 96 6.51 -0.66 -25.40
N ASN A 97 6.29 -1.96 -25.26
CA ASN A 97 5.74 -2.56 -24.04
C ASN A 97 6.76 -3.45 -23.28
N GLY A 98 7.89 -3.77 -23.89
CA GLY A 98 8.99 -4.56 -23.32
C GLY A 98 8.71 -6.07 -23.18
N HIS A 99 7.54 -6.55 -23.61
CA HIS A 99 7.16 -7.96 -23.57
C HIS A 99 6.09 -8.26 -24.61
N VAL A 100 5.93 -9.53 -24.97
CA VAL A 100 4.90 -10.03 -25.89
C VAL A 100 4.27 -11.26 -25.28
N THR A 101 2.93 -11.32 -25.24
CA THR A 101 2.16 -12.48 -24.78
C THR A 101 1.55 -13.24 -25.95
N GLY A 102 1.07 -14.48 -25.70
CA GLY A 102 0.35 -15.26 -26.72
C GLY A 102 -0.91 -14.55 -27.24
N ASP A 103 -1.61 -13.81 -26.37
CA ASP A 103 -2.82 -13.07 -26.76
C ASP A 103 -2.52 -11.89 -27.68
N VAL A 104 -1.39 -11.21 -27.48
CA VAL A 104 -0.90 -10.17 -28.39
C VAL A 104 -0.64 -10.73 -29.78
N ILE A 105 0.03 -11.89 -29.87
CA ILE A 105 0.29 -12.56 -31.15
C ILE A 105 -1.02 -12.98 -31.80
N ARG A 106 -1.95 -13.51 -31.04
CA ARG A 106 -3.29 -13.90 -31.53
C ARG A 106 -4.04 -12.73 -32.10
N ALA A 107 -4.01 -11.58 -31.42
CA ALA A 107 -4.62 -10.34 -31.86
C ALA A 107 -4.06 -9.85 -33.23
N PHE A 108 -2.73 -9.91 -33.42
CA PHE A 108 -2.12 -9.58 -34.71
C PHE A 108 -2.47 -10.58 -35.80
N LEU A 109 -2.54 -11.88 -35.48
CA LEU A 109 -2.95 -12.91 -36.41
C LEU A 109 -4.41 -12.78 -36.85
N ASP A 110 -5.29 -12.42 -35.94
CA ASP A 110 -6.73 -12.29 -36.18
C ASP A 110 -7.15 -10.89 -36.68
N GLU A 111 -6.17 -9.97 -36.81
CA GLU A 111 -6.40 -8.58 -37.17
C GLU A 111 -7.38 -7.86 -36.19
N ASN A 112 -7.52 -8.41 -35.00
CA ASN A 112 -8.38 -7.89 -33.96
C ASN A 112 -7.56 -7.03 -32.99
N PHE A 113 -7.39 -5.75 -33.36
CA PHE A 113 -6.61 -4.79 -32.58
C PHE A 113 -7.26 -4.38 -31.26
N GLU A 114 -8.52 -4.72 -31.02
CA GLU A 114 -9.16 -4.53 -29.73
C GLU A 114 -8.56 -5.44 -28.66
N LEU A 115 -8.10 -6.64 -29.05
CA LEU A 115 -7.33 -7.52 -28.15
C LEU A 115 -5.93 -6.98 -27.83
N LEU A 116 -5.42 -6.00 -28.56
CA LEU A 116 -4.11 -5.35 -28.33
C LEU A 116 -4.21 -4.16 -27.37
N ARG A 117 -5.40 -3.72 -27.09
CA ARG A 117 -5.61 -2.85 -25.93
C ARG A 117 -5.41 -3.74 -24.71
N PRO A 118 -4.39 -3.49 -23.89
CA PRO A 118 -4.18 -4.27 -22.68
C PRO A 118 -5.48 -4.23 -21.90
N ASP A 119 -6.10 -5.37 -21.69
CA ASP A 119 -7.33 -5.65 -20.96
C ASP A 119 -8.26 -4.43 -20.82
N SER A 120 -8.67 -3.89 -21.97
CA SER A 120 -9.33 -2.61 -22.13
C SER A 120 -10.73 -2.55 -21.50
N GLY A 121 -11.16 -3.65 -20.89
CA GLY A 121 -12.42 -3.78 -20.21
C GLY A 121 -12.32 -3.96 -18.70
N LYS A 122 -11.10 -3.97 -18.13
CA LYS A 122 -10.95 -4.13 -16.68
C LYS A 122 -11.00 -2.79 -15.98
N ASP A 123 -12.00 -2.59 -15.13
CA ASP A 123 -12.09 -1.39 -14.30
C ASP A 123 -10.87 -1.26 -13.38
N PHE A 124 -10.27 -0.08 -13.35
CA PHE A 124 -9.07 0.18 -12.55
C PHE A 124 -9.33 0.07 -11.04
N VAL A 125 -10.49 0.51 -10.59
CA VAL A 125 -10.87 0.47 -9.17
C VAL A 125 -10.99 -0.99 -8.70
N GLU A 126 -11.62 -1.84 -9.52
CA GLU A 126 -11.75 -3.28 -9.26
C GLU A 126 -10.37 -3.96 -9.29
N PHE A 127 -9.56 -3.69 -10.33
CA PHE A 127 -8.20 -4.20 -10.44
C PHE A 127 -7.33 -3.84 -9.22
N ALA A 128 -7.39 -2.59 -8.76
CA ALA A 128 -6.64 -2.14 -7.58
C ALA A 128 -7.12 -2.84 -6.30
N LYS A 129 -8.43 -3.02 -6.12
CA LYS A 129 -9.01 -3.76 -4.98
C LYS A 129 -8.58 -5.22 -4.98
N ASP A 130 -8.62 -5.89 -6.13
CA ASP A 130 -8.16 -7.28 -6.29
C ASP A 130 -6.69 -7.42 -5.91
N LEU A 131 -5.84 -6.49 -6.36
CA LEU A 131 -4.42 -6.48 -6.01
C LEU A 131 -4.19 -6.32 -4.50
N ILE A 132 -4.93 -5.44 -3.84
CA ILE A 132 -4.85 -5.23 -2.40
C ILE A 132 -5.29 -6.52 -1.67
N GLN A 133 -6.39 -7.13 -2.10
CA GLN A 133 -6.91 -8.37 -1.49
C GLN A 133 -5.94 -9.54 -1.70
N ASP A 134 -5.31 -9.66 -2.87
CA ASP A 134 -4.29 -10.68 -3.14
C ASP A 134 -3.07 -10.50 -2.22
N LYS A 135 -2.58 -9.26 -2.05
CA LYS A 135 -1.50 -8.95 -1.10
C LYS A 135 -1.86 -9.34 0.34
N PHE A 136 -3.11 -9.12 0.74
CA PHE A 136 -3.60 -9.50 2.06
C PHE A 136 -3.67 -11.02 2.21
N ASN A 137 -4.25 -11.74 1.25
CA ASN A 137 -4.35 -13.20 1.26
C ASN A 137 -2.96 -13.86 1.30
N LYS A 138 -1.98 -13.27 0.62
CA LYS A 138 -0.56 -13.69 0.65
C LYS A 138 0.18 -13.20 1.90
N ARG A 139 -0.49 -12.61 2.89
CA ARG A 139 0.08 -12.08 4.14
C ARG A 139 1.20 -11.05 3.95
N LYS A 140 1.22 -10.35 2.81
CA LYS A 140 2.19 -9.28 2.50
C LYS A 140 1.85 -7.97 3.19
N ILE A 141 0.58 -7.74 3.50
CA ILE A 141 0.07 -6.56 4.19
C ILE A 141 -0.81 -6.96 5.38
N LYS A 142 -0.91 -6.06 6.37
CA LYS A 142 -1.78 -6.22 7.54
C LYS A 142 -3.20 -5.76 7.23
N VAL A 143 -4.19 -6.19 8.03
CA VAL A 143 -5.58 -5.74 7.95
C VAL A 143 -5.68 -4.21 7.90
N SER A 144 -4.97 -3.50 8.80
CA SER A 144 -5.01 -2.04 8.83
C SER A 144 -4.51 -1.38 7.54
N THR A 145 -3.53 -1.98 6.87
CA THR A 145 -3.03 -1.50 5.58
C THR A 145 -4.06 -1.78 4.50
N ARG A 146 -4.62 -3.00 4.44
CA ARG A 146 -5.71 -3.35 3.51
C ARG A 146 -6.87 -2.35 3.59
N GLU A 147 -7.36 -2.08 4.79
CA GLU A 147 -8.50 -1.17 4.99
C GLU A 147 -8.19 0.28 4.60
N ASN A 148 -6.97 0.74 4.91
CA ASN A 148 -6.52 2.08 4.47
C ASN A 148 -6.39 2.16 2.96
N ASP A 149 -5.83 1.14 2.32
CA ASP A 149 -5.66 1.08 0.87
C ASP A 149 -7.03 1.00 0.17
N PHE A 150 -7.97 0.18 0.68
CA PHE A 150 -9.36 0.16 0.19
C PHE A 150 -10.04 1.52 0.34
N SER A 151 -9.84 2.18 1.48
CA SER A 151 -10.39 3.53 1.69
C SER A 151 -9.84 4.53 0.67
N ALA A 152 -8.54 4.45 0.35
CA ALA A 152 -7.91 5.30 -0.65
C ALA A 152 -8.46 5.04 -2.06
N ILE A 153 -8.60 3.78 -2.47
CA ILE A 153 -9.21 3.41 -3.75
C ILE A 153 -10.69 3.82 -3.82
N ASN A 154 -11.45 3.70 -2.72
CA ASN A 154 -12.82 4.20 -2.68
C ASN A 154 -12.90 5.73 -2.80
N GLN A 155 -11.92 6.48 -2.27
CA GLN A 155 -11.83 7.93 -2.49
C GLN A 155 -11.53 8.27 -3.96
N PHE A 156 -10.70 7.48 -4.63
CA PHE A 156 -10.45 7.63 -6.07
C PHE A 156 -11.72 7.34 -6.87
N SER A 157 -12.43 6.25 -6.59
CA SER A 157 -13.73 5.94 -7.21
C SER A 157 -14.74 7.08 -7.00
N LYS A 158 -14.83 7.62 -5.77
CA LYS A 158 -15.69 8.77 -5.47
C LYS A 158 -15.30 10.01 -6.27
N PHE A 159 -14.02 10.26 -6.46
CA PHE A 159 -13.52 11.36 -7.29
C PHE A 159 -13.95 11.20 -8.76
N LEU A 160 -13.80 9.99 -9.33
CA LEU A 160 -14.24 9.71 -10.71
C LEU A 160 -15.73 10.05 -10.88
N LEU A 161 -16.58 9.50 -10.00
CA LEU A 161 -18.03 9.70 -10.03
C LEU A 161 -18.41 11.17 -9.87
N MET A 162 -17.89 11.85 -8.83
CA MET A 162 -18.30 13.22 -8.51
C MET A 162 -17.85 14.27 -9.53
N ASN A 163 -16.80 14.00 -10.30
CA ASN A 163 -16.21 14.94 -11.24
C ASN A 163 -16.37 14.50 -12.71
N GLY A 164 -17.05 13.38 -12.97
CA GLY A 164 -17.24 12.83 -14.32
C GLY A 164 -15.90 12.59 -15.03
N LYS A 165 -14.88 12.11 -14.29
CA LYS A 165 -13.51 11.93 -14.79
C LYS A 165 -13.22 10.52 -15.28
N GLY A 166 -14.14 9.58 -15.13
CA GLY A 166 -14.10 8.31 -15.83
C GLY A 166 -14.41 8.47 -17.32
N THR A 167 -14.21 7.41 -18.06
CA THR A 167 -14.41 7.35 -19.51
C THR A 167 -15.55 6.40 -19.89
N HIS A 168 -16.03 5.64 -18.92
CA HIS A 168 -17.06 4.60 -19.10
C HIS A 168 -18.09 4.64 -17.95
N GLY A 169 -19.23 3.95 -18.17
CA GLY A 169 -20.37 3.96 -17.27
C GLY A 169 -21.36 5.08 -17.62
N ALA A 170 -22.55 5.04 -17.00
CA ALA A 170 -23.61 5.99 -17.30
C ALA A 170 -23.26 7.43 -16.86
N ASP A 171 -22.52 7.55 -15.76
CA ASP A 171 -22.12 8.82 -15.13
C ASP A 171 -20.59 9.08 -15.24
N ASN A 172 -19.92 8.42 -16.20
CA ASN A 172 -18.46 8.44 -16.34
C ASN A 172 -17.73 8.12 -15.02
N GLU A 173 -18.22 7.11 -14.32
CA GLU A 173 -17.70 6.65 -13.01
C GLU A 173 -16.61 5.58 -13.11
N LEU A 174 -16.46 4.97 -14.30
CA LEU A 174 -15.50 3.90 -14.54
C LEU A 174 -14.33 4.39 -15.38
N ILE A 175 -13.14 3.86 -15.11
CA ILE A 175 -11.95 4.04 -15.93
C ILE A 175 -11.23 2.71 -16.08
N TYR A 176 -10.84 2.38 -17.30
CA TYR A 176 -10.10 1.15 -17.55
C TYR A 176 -8.61 1.32 -17.22
N VAL A 177 -7.97 0.20 -16.85
CA VAL A 177 -6.56 0.17 -16.41
C VAL A 177 -5.62 0.85 -17.40
N GLY A 178 -5.81 0.64 -18.70
CA GLY A 178 -4.97 1.22 -19.75
C GLY A 178 -5.20 2.72 -20.03
N GLU A 179 -6.22 3.33 -19.43
CA GLU A 179 -6.62 4.73 -19.64
C GLU A 179 -6.09 5.66 -18.53
N ILE A 180 -5.55 5.08 -17.46
CA ILE A 180 -4.91 5.86 -16.39
C ILE A 180 -3.74 6.65 -16.97
N ASN A 181 -3.71 7.94 -16.65
CA ASN A 181 -2.69 8.86 -17.12
C ASN A 181 -2.32 9.88 -16.04
N GLU A 182 -1.29 10.65 -16.31
CA GLU A 182 -0.73 11.66 -15.40
C GLU A 182 -1.76 12.74 -15.05
N ASP A 183 -2.50 13.24 -16.06
CA ASP A 183 -3.48 14.33 -15.89
C ASP A 183 -4.58 13.92 -14.90
N LEU A 184 -5.09 12.69 -15.01
CA LEU A 184 -6.11 12.17 -14.13
C LEU A 184 -5.61 12.10 -12.67
N ILE A 185 -4.36 11.67 -12.47
CA ILE A 185 -3.76 11.60 -11.13
C ILE A 185 -3.51 13.00 -10.58
N CYS A 186 -3.09 13.96 -11.41
CA CYS A 186 -2.96 15.37 -11.05
C CYS A 186 -4.31 15.97 -10.64
N ASP A 187 -5.38 15.68 -11.36
CA ASP A 187 -6.73 16.11 -11.02
C ASP A 187 -7.21 15.51 -9.67
N PHE A 188 -6.97 14.21 -9.45
CA PHE A 188 -7.27 13.58 -8.16
C PHE A 188 -6.49 14.23 -7.02
N ARG A 189 -5.19 14.49 -7.20
CA ARG A 189 -4.35 15.19 -6.25
C ARG A 189 -4.87 16.58 -5.93
N ALA A 190 -5.23 17.35 -6.97
CA ALA A 190 -5.83 18.68 -6.82
C ALA A 190 -7.18 18.63 -6.06
N TRP A 191 -8.01 17.62 -6.34
CA TRP A 191 -9.26 17.41 -5.62
C TRP A 191 -9.02 17.11 -4.13
N ARG A 192 -7.99 16.34 -3.79
CA ARG A 192 -7.59 16.07 -2.39
C ARG A 192 -7.04 17.32 -1.71
N LEU A 193 -6.26 18.15 -2.41
CA LEU A 193 -5.75 19.44 -1.88
C LEU A 193 -6.87 20.42 -1.56
N LYS A 194 -7.91 20.51 -2.41
CA LYS A 194 -9.11 21.33 -2.12
C LYS A 194 -9.82 20.92 -0.83
N ALA A 195 -9.68 19.67 -0.39
CA ALA A 195 -10.20 19.20 0.89
C ALA A 195 -9.29 19.57 2.09
N LYS A 196 -8.29 20.42 1.89
CA LYS A 196 -7.31 20.90 2.92
C LYS A 196 -6.57 19.76 3.62
N LEU A 197 -6.23 18.71 2.89
CA LEU A 197 -5.47 17.59 3.43
C LEU A 197 -3.97 17.86 3.31
N LYS A 198 -3.21 17.45 4.33
CA LYS A 198 -1.75 17.55 4.33
C LYS A 198 -1.13 16.67 3.22
N PRO A 199 -0.01 17.07 2.60
CA PRO A 199 0.68 16.30 1.56
C PRO A 199 0.91 14.84 1.92
N SER A 200 1.32 14.57 3.16
CA SER A 200 1.53 13.21 3.66
C SER A 200 0.26 12.34 3.66
N ALA A 201 -0.93 12.93 3.88
CA ALA A 201 -2.21 12.24 3.82
C ALA A 201 -2.64 11.98 2.37
N ILE A 202 -2.34 12.93 1.48
CA ILE A 202 -2.58 12.77 0.03
C ILE A 202 -1.70 11.67 -0.53
N ASN A 203 -0.40 11.68 -0.23
CA ASN A 203 0.56 10.65 -0.64
C ASN A 203 0.13 9.25 -0.18
N LYS A 204 -0.40 9.11 1.05
CA LYS A 204 -0.99 7.85 1.52
C LYS A 204 -2.17 7.39 0.67
N SER A 205 -2.95 8.31 0.11
CA SER A 205 -4.04 7.98 -0.81
C SER A 205 -3.54 7.60 -2.21
N LEU A 206 -2.42 8.19 -2.66
CA LEU A 206 -1.79 7.88 -3.95
C LEU A 206 -1.09 6.53 -3.94
N THR A 207 -0.51 6.12 -2.81
CA THR A 207 0.30 4.90 -2.70
C THR A 207 -0.37 3.65 -3.28
N PRO A 208 -1.61 3.25 -2.93
CA PRO A 208 -2.23 2.06 -3.51
C PRO A 208 -2.58 2.23 -4.99
N ILE A 209 -2.87 3.44 -5.46
CA ILE A 209 -3.09 3.75 -6.88
C ILE A 209 -1.80 3.52 -7.66
N PHE A 210 -0.68 4.07 -7.19
CA PHE A 210 0.64 3.92 -7.83
C PHE A 210 1.11 2.46 -7.85
N GLN A 211 0.87 1.71 -6.77
CA GLN A 211 1.14 0.27 -6.74
C GLN A 211 0.28 -0.51 -7.75
N ALA A 212 -0.96 -0.09 -7.97
CA ALA A 212 -1.81 -0.68 -9.00
C ALA A 212 -1.30 -0.33 -10.40
N CYS A 213 -0.87 0.91 -10.66
CA CYS A 213 -0.24 1.34 -11.92
C CYS A 213 1.06 0.56 -12.17
N GLU A 214 1.91 0.39 -11.16
CA GLU A 214 3.13 -0.41 -11.27
C GLU A 214 2.83 -1.87 -11.65
N GLN A 215 1.83 -2.48 -11.00
CA GLN A 215 1.43 -3.84 -11.33
C GLN A 215 0.80 -3.93 -12.73
N ALA A 216 0.01 -2.93 -13.12
CA ALA A 216 -0.55 -2.83 -14.47
C ALA A 216 0.55 -2.72 -15.54
N ALA A 217 1.60 -1.94 -15.27
CA ALA A 217 2.75 -1.83 -16.16
C ALA A 217 3.54 -3.15 -16.27
N ARG A 218 3.67 -3.89 -15.16
CA ARG A 218 4.31 -5.23 -15.16
C ARG A 218 3.51 -6.25 -15.97
N LEU A 219 2.19 -6.14 -15.97
CA LEU A 219 1.28 -7.00 -16.74
C LEU A 219 1.10 -6.53 -18.19
N GLY A 220 1.64 -5.36 -18.56
CA GLY A 220 1.51 -4.78 -19.89
C GLY A 220 0.18 -4.07 -20.13
N TYR A 221 -0.62 -3.84 -19.11
CA TYR A 221 -1.87 -3.11 -19.20
C TYR A 221 -1.67 -1.59 -19.24
N LEU A 222 -0.53 -1.12 -18.77
CA LEU A 222 -0.13 0.30 -18.78
C LEU A 222 1.29 0.40 -19.36
N SER A 223 1.61 1.49 -20.09
CA SER A 223 2.97 1.67 -20.58
C SER A 223 3.94 2.00 -19.44
N LYS A 224 5.21 1.64 -19.62
CA LYS A 224 6.24 1.89 -18.61
C LYS A 224 6.52 3.38 -18.44
N GLU A 225 6.41 4.14 -19.52
CA GLU A 225 6.61 5.59 -19.56
C GLU A 225 5.53 6.30 -18.74
N ILE A 226 4.24 5.94 -18.96
CA ILE A 226 3.10 6.49 -18.20
C ILE A 226 3.23 6.09 -16.72
N ASN A 227 3.60 4.83 -16.42
CA ASN A 227 3.80 4.45 -15.03
C ASN A 227 4.94 5.25 -14.38
N ALA A 228 6.05 5.50 -15.08
CA ALA A 228 7.16 6.28 -14.54
C ALA A 228 6.73 7.71 -14.24
N SER A 229 6.03 8.40 -15.15
CA SER A 229 5.54 9.76 -14.92
C SER A 229 4.56 9.83 -13.73
N ILE A 230 3.69 8.81 -13.57
CA ILE A 230 2.77 8.73 -12.42
C ILE A 230 3.53 8.58 -11.10
N GLN A 231 4.60 7.74 -11.04
CA GLN A 231 5.36 7.54 -9.81
C GLN A 231 6.05 8.82 -9.30
N ASP A 232 6.34 9.78 -10.18
CA ASP A 232 6.94 11.06 -9.82
C ASP A 232 5.95 12.09 -9.26
N LEU A 233 4.64 11.75 -9.21
CA LEU A 233 3.59 12.67 -8.76
C LEU A 233 3.36 12.71 -7.24
N TYR A 234 4.20 12.06 -6.43
CA TYR A 234 4.14 12.26 -4.98
C TYR A 234 4.42 13.72 -4.62
N LEU A 235 3.62 14.27 -3.71
CA LEU A 235 3.86 15.60 -3.16
C LEU A 235 5.11 15.56 -2.27
N LYS A 236 5.97 16.55 -2.39
CA LYS A 236 7.13 16.74 -1.51
C LYS A 236 6.69 17.45 -0.23
N GLU A 237 7.47 17.33 0.85
CA GLU A 237 7.19 18.05 2.12
C GLU A 237 7.29 19.58 1.90
N GLU A 238 8.11 20.02 0.96
CA GLU A 238 8.27 21.42 0.54
C GLU A 238 7.00 22.00 -0.10
N ASP A 239 6.08 21.15 -0.58
CA ASP A 239 4.79 21.55 -1.13
C ASP A 239 3.78 21.93 -0.02
N ASP A 240 4.13 21.75 1.25
CA ASP A 240 3.31 22.15 2.39
C ASP A 240 3.63 23.61 2.76
N LEU A 241 3.09 24.55 1.98
CA LEU A 241 3.26 26.00 2.20
C LEU A 241 2.65 26.49 3.54
N GLU A 242 1.82 25.66 4.17
CA GLU A 242 1.23 25.88 5.49
C GLU A 242 1.75 24.83 6.48
N ALA A 243 3.03 24.46 6.41
CA ALA A 243 3.64 23.57 7.40
C ALA A 243 3.60 24.26 8.78
N GLU A 244 2.41 24.28 9.39
CA GLU A 244 2.31 24.49 10.83
C GLU A 244 3.27 23.50 11.49
N GLU A 245 4.07 23.99 12.43
CA GLU A 245 4.88 23.19 13.33
C GLU A 245 4.13 21.91 13.70
N LYS A 246 4.81 20.78 13.69
CA LYS A 246 4.20 19.47 14.04
C LYS A 246 3.69 19.55 15.48
N ASN A 247 2.53 20.16 15.68
CA ASN A 247 1.95 20.40 16.99
C ASN A 247 1.49 19.06 17.58
N ILE A 248 2.41 18.40 18.29
CA ILE A 248 2.10 17.17 19.00
C ILE A 248 1.21 17.51 20.18
N ARG A 249 0.00 16.97 20.17
CA ARG A 249 -0.96 17.14 21.27
C ARG A 249 -0.51 16.32 22.47
N TYR A 250 -0.17 16.98 23.54
CA TYR A 250 0.17 16.39 24.84
C TYR A 250 -0.39 17.26 25.98
N LEU A 251 -0.49 16.70 27.17
CA LEU A 251 -0.90 17.42 28.36
C LEU A 251 0.33 17.96 29.11
N LYS A 252 0.30 19.21 29.47
CA LYS A 252 1.25 19.77 30.44
C LYS A 252 1.01 19.14 31.81
N LYS A 253 1.94 19.31 32.73
CA LYS A 253 1.86 18.70 34.07
C LYS A 253 0.63 19.15 34.82
N ASP A 254 0.32 20.46 34.82
CA ASP A 254 -0.86 21.05 35.44
C ASP A 254 -2.17 20.56 34.82
N GLU A 255 -2.22 20.43 33.49
CA GLU A 255 -3.38 19.87 32.79
C GLU A 255 -3.60 18.40 33.17
N LEU A 256 -2.53 17.59 33.26
CA LEU A 256 -2.62 16.22 33.72
C LEU A 256 -3.16 16.13 35.16
N GLU A 257 -2.69 17.02 36.07
CA GLU A 257 -3.20 17.10 37.41
C GLU A 257 -4.69 17.49 37.46
N MET A 258 -5.11 18.44 36.63
CA MET A 258 -6.52 18.81 36.49
C MET A 258 -7.36 17.63 35.99
N LEU A 259 -6.85 16.88 35.01
CA LEU A 259 -7.51 15.68 34.49
C LEU A 259 -7.69 14.60 35.57
N VAL A 260 -6.67 14.40 36.42
CA VAL A 260 -6.73 13.47 37.57
C VAL A 260 -7.79 13.92 38.56
N LYS A 261 -7.83 15.24 38.93
CA LYS A 261 -8.86 15.80 39.83
C LYS A 261 -10.28 15.66 39.23
N LYS A 262 -10.42 15.78 37.90
CA LYS A 262 -11.71 15.63 37.23
C LYS A 262 -12.31 14.23 37.43
N TYR A 263 -11.47 13.19 37.61
CA TYR A 263 -11.89 11.82 37.87
C TYR A 263 -12.93 11.70 38.97
N ASP A 264 -12.77 12.43 40.07
CA ASP A 264 -13.69 12.35 41.22
C ASP A 264 -15.08 12.93 40.91
N THR A 265 -15.16 13.88 39.98
CA THR A 265 -16.40 14.57 39.59
C THR A 265 -17.17 13.88 38.47
N ILE A 266 -16.62 12.85 37.84
CA ILE A 266 -17.30 12.11 36.78
C ILE A 266 -18.35 11.18 37.39
N THR A 267 -19.61 11.41 37.06
CA THR A 267 -20.74 10.63 37.56
C THR A 267 -21.04 9.39 36.70
N GLN A 268 -20.66 9.41 35.43
CA GLN A 268 -20.91 8.29 34.50
C GLN A 268 -19.85 7.20 34.69
N PRO A 269 -20.20 5.97 35.17
CA PRO A 269 -19.22 4.95 35.50
C PRO A 269 -18.32 4.57 34.31
N ARG A 270 -18.89 4.41 33.11
CA ARG A 270 -18.13 4.00 31.93
C ARG A 270 -17.15 5.08 31.44
N ARG A 271 -17.55 6.37 31.56
CA ARG A 271 -16.64 7.49 31.25
C ARG A 271 -15.46 7.54 32.23
N LYS A 272 -15.73 7.26 33.51
CA LYS A 272 -14.70 7.16 34.56
C LYS A 272 -13.71 6.02 34.26
N GLU A 273 -14.19 4.88 33.85
CA GLU A 273 -13.38 3.73 33.44
C GLU A 273 -12.48 4.01 32.22
N PHE A 274 -13.00 4.78 31.24
CA PHE A 274 -12.19 5.17 30.09
C PHE A 274 -11.07 6.15 30.47
N LEU A 275 -11.31 7.04 31.44
CA LEU A 275 -10.26 7.89 32.00
C LEU A 275 -9.24 7.06 32.78
N GLU A 276 -9.64 6.03 33.52
CA GLU A 276 -8.71 5.09 34.16
C GLU A 276 -7.80 4.39 33.15
N MET A 277 -8.35 3.93 32.02
CA MET A 277 -7.58 3.31 30.95
C MET A 277 -6.60 4.30 30.31
N PHE A 278 -6.97 5.58 30.16
CA PHE A 278 -6.09 6.64 29.69
C PHE A 278 -4.93 6.85 30.67
N LEU A 279 -5.23 7.00 31.97
CA LEU A 279 -4.23 7.15 33.03
C LEU A 279 -3.34 5.91 33.16
N PHE A 280 -3.93 4.71 33.00
CA PHE A 280 -3.16 3.47 32.92
C PHE A 280 -2.16 3.51 31.76
N SER A 281 -2.63 3.88 30.57
CA SER A 281 -1.74 4.02 29.40
C SER A 281 -0.59 4.99 29.67
N PHE A 282 -0.88 6.15 30.26
CA PHE A 282 0.13 7.12 30.64
C PHE A 282 1.16 6.51 31.61
N HIS A 283 0.73 5.95 32.74
CA HIS A 283 1.63 5.38 33.75
C HIS A 283 2.33 4.10 33.31
N ALA A 284 1.79 3.39 32.31
CA ALA A 284 2.40 2.22 31.70
C ALA A 284 3.22 2.59 30.44
N CYS A 285 3.97 3.69 30.52
CA CYS A 285 4.89 4.16 29.49
C CYS A 285 4.22 4.38 28.11
N GLY A 286 3.01 4.90 28.10
CA GLY A 286 2.29 5.24 26.86
C GLY A 286 1.87 4.03 26.04
N LEU A 287 1.37 2.97 26.65
CA LEU A 287 0.83 1.80 25.93
C LEU A 287 -0.29 2.23 24.97
N ARG A 288 -0.22 1.73 23.74
CA ARG A 288 -1.28 2.00 22.72
C ARG A 288 -2.61 1.37 23.14
N LEU A 289 -3.73 1.97 22.72
CA LEU A 289 -5.06 1.42 23.01
C LEU A 289 -5.20 -0.07 22.67
N VAL A 290 -4.69 -0.50 21.52
CA VAL A 290 -4.75 -1.92 21.14
C VAL A 290 -3.97 -2.81 22.11
N ASP A 291 -2.87 -2.32 22.66
CA ASP A 291 -2.06 -3.08 23.61
C ASP A 291 -2.71 -3.11 25.01
N VAL A 292 -3.38 -2.01 25.41
CA VAL A 292 -4.22 -1.94 26.62
C VAL A 292 -5.44 -2.86 26.48
N MET A 293 -6.16 -2.80 25.35
CA MET A 293 -7.32 -3.64 25.06
C MET A 293 -6.99 -5.14 25.11
N THR A 294 -5.79 -5.53 24.67
CA THR A 294 -5.35 -6.92 24.59
C THR A 294 -4.43 -7.32 25.72
N LEU A 295 -4.31 -6.51 26.78
CA LEU A 295 -3.51 -6.83 27.95
C LEU A 295 -4.18 -7.94 28.77
N MET A 296 -3.46 -9.01 29.01
CA MET A 296 -3.96 -10.16 29.80
C MET A 296 -3.31 -10.18 31.19
N TRP A 297 -4.01 -10.76 32.16
CA TRP A 297 -3.47 -10.97 33.51
C TRP A 297 -2.17 -11.76 33.52
N LYS A 298 -2.00 -12.72 32.60
CA LYS A 298 -0.76 -13.49 32.44
C LYS A 298 0.43 -12.68 31.92
N ASP A 299 0.19 -11.49 31.33
CA ASP A 299 1.25 -10.60 30.86
C ASP A 299 1.87 -9.81 32.03
N ILE A 300 1.30 -9.92 33.26
CA ILE A 300 1.67 -9.15 34.45
C ILE A 300 2.40 -10.04 35.45
N ASP A 301 3.65 -9.70 35.75
CA ASP A 301 4.44 -10.35 36.79
C ASP A 301 4.51 -9.43 38.03
N PHE A 302 3.61 -9.63 38.99
CA PHE A 302 3.57 -8.87 40.25
C PHE A 302 4.81 -9.06 41.12
N LYS A 303 5.48 -10.25 41.03
CA LYS A 303 6.69 -10.50 41.80
C LYS A 303 7.88 -9.72 41.28
N LYS A 304 8.04 -9.66 39.96
CA LYS A 304 9.09 -8.88 39.31
C LYS A 304 8.71 -7.43 39.10
N LYS A 305 7.49 -7.05 39.42
CA LYS A 305 6.91 -5.70 39.18
C LYS A 305 7.07 -5.24 37.72
N GLU A 306 6.65 -6.08 36.78
CA GLU A 306 6.78 -5.78 35.35
C GLU A 306 5.58 -6.29 34.53
N ILE A 307 5.26 -5.59 33.43
CA ILE A 307 4.36 -6.06 32.37
C ILE A 307 5.21 -6.50 31.19
N LYS A 308 5.00 -7.73 30.73
CA LYS A 308 5.64 -8.28 29.52
C LYS A 308 4.63 -8.32 28.39
N LYS A 309 4.73 -7.38 27.46
CA LYS A 309 3.76 -7.24 26.35
C LYS A 309 4.44 -7.35 25.00
N VAL A 310 3.92 -8.25 24.15
CA VAL A 310 4.21 -8.20 22.72
C VAL A 310 3.21 -7.21 22.09
N GLN A 311 3.71 -6.11 21.57
CA GLN A 311 2.87 -5.08 20.96
C GLN A 311 2.24 -5.57 19.66
N ILE A 312 0.92 -5.40 19.51
CA ILE A 312 0.17 -5.87 18.33
C ILE A 312 0.63 -5.18 17.04
N LYS A 313 0.90 -3.87 17.10
CA LYS A 313 1.28 -3.09 15.90
C LYS A 313 2.68 -3.42 15.38
N THR A 314 3.67 -3.53 16.29
CA THR A 314 5.09 -3.60 15.94
C THR A 314 5.70 -4.98 16.12
N LEU A 315 5.01 -5.87 16.86
CA LEU A 315 5.48 -7.20 17.30
C LEU A 315 6.74 -7.14 18.20
N ASN A 316 7.08 -5.96 18.71
CA ASN A 316 8.17 -5.79 19.63
C ASN A 316 7.77 -6.29 21.02
N ARG A 317 8.68 -6.99 21.67
CA ARG A 317 8.54 -7.34 23.10
C ARG A 317 8.89 -6.11 23.91
N ASN A 318 7.98 -5.71 24.77
CA ASN A 318 8.15 -4.58 25.67
C ASN A 318 8.04 -5.05 27.12
N THR A 319 8.98 -4.62 27.95
CA THR A 319 8.95 -4.84 29.41
C THR A 319 8.75 -3.48 30.05
N ILE A 320 7.64 -3.32 30.75
CA ILE A 320 7.22 -2.05 31.36
C ILE A 320 7.22 -2.25 32.88
N PRO A 321 7.92 -1.41 33.66
CA PRO A 321 7.89 -1.48 35.11
C PRO A 321 6.48 -1.16 35.65
N LEU A 322 6.05 -1.87 36.68
CA LEU A 322 4.83 -1.58 37.44
C LEU A 322 5.11 -0.48 38.45
N SER A 323 4.63 0.71 38.18
CA SER A 323 4.59 1.79 39.14
C SER A 323 3.39 1.64 40.09
N GLU A 324 3.42 2.30 41.24
CA GLU A 324 2.33 2.27 42.20
C GLU A 324 0.96 2.71 41.63
N PRO A 325 0.87 3.76 40.79
CA PRO A 325 -0.39 4.09 40.11
C PRO A 325 -0.91 2.95 39.20
N VAL A 326 -0.02 2.26 38.49
CA VAL A 326 -0.39 1.11 37.64
C VAL A 326 -0.99 0.00 38.49
N ILE A 327 -0.34 -0.35 39.60
CA ILE A 327 -0.80 -1.41 40.53
C ILE A 327 -2.20 -1.07 41.06
N ARG A 328 -2.43 0.16 41.53
CA ARG A 328 -3.74 0.59 42.04
C ARG A 328 -4.86 0.47 40.98
N ILE A 329 -4.58 0.78 39.73
CA ILE A 329 -5.55 0.62 38.66
C ILE A 329 -5.79 -0.87 38.41
N LEU A 330 -4.74 -1.69 38.35
CA LEU A 330 -4.84 -3.15 38.16
C LEU A 330 -5.69 -3.80 39.25
N ASP A 331 -5.46 -3.48 40.52
CA ASP A 331 -6.21 -4.02 41.64
C ASP A 331 -7.70 -3.72 41.57
N LYS A 332 -8.06 -2.50 41.11
CA LYS A 332 -9.47 -2.12 40.89
C LYS A 332 -10.15 -2.94 39.79
N TRP A 333 -9.40 -3.36 38.75
CA TRP A 333 -9.93 -4.11 37.63
C TRP A 333 -9.87 -5.63 37.85
N LYS A 334 -9.23 -6.09 38.91
CA LYS A 334 -9.09 -7.50 39.25
C LYS A 334 -10.45 -8.17 39.48
N GLY A 335 -10.62 -9.35 38.86
CA GLY A 335 -11.85 -10.15 39.01
C GLY A 335 -13.01 -9.78 38.08
N ARG A 336 -12.88 -8.74 37.25
CA ARG A 336 -13.94 -8.38 36.29
C ARG A 336 -13.93 -9.26 35.03
N ASN A 337 -12.76 -9.71 34.61
CA ASN A 337 -12.55 -10.59 33.47
C ASN A 337 -11.41 -11.56 33.82
N LYS A 338 -11.54 -12.83 33.47
CA LYS A 338 -10.55 -13.85 33.81
C LYS A 338 -9.28 -13.75 32.95
N ASP A 339 -9.45 -13.33 31.69
CA ASP A 339 -8.35 -13.31 30.73
C ASP A 339 -7.72 -11.93 30.63
N TYR A 340 -8.54 -10.90 30.44
CA TYR A 340 -8.10 -9.54 30.13
C TYR A 340 -8.19 -8.61 31.34
N VAL A 341 -7.23 -7.69 31.42
CA VAL A 341 -7.19 -6.68 32.49
C VAL A 341 -8.39 -5.75 32.40
N PHE A 342 -8.65 -5.26 31.20
CA PHE A 342 -9.79 -4.39 30.90
C PHE A 342 -10.85 -5.18 30.14
N ASP A 343 -12.12 -4.95 30.45
CA ASP A 343 -13.28 -5.65 29.89
C ASP A 343 -13.68 -5.16 28.48
N LEU A 344 -12.68 -4.81 27.67
CA LEU A 344 -12.87 -4.39 26.28
C LEU A 344 -13.01 -5.57 25.30
N LEU A 345 -12.55 -6.76 25.75
CA LEU A 345 -12.69 -8.03 25.05
C LEU A 345 -13.38 -9.04 25.96
N CYS A 346 -14.22 -9.90 25.37
CA CYS A 346 -14.84 -11.00 26.14
C CYS A 346 -13.80 -12.08 26.51
N GLU A 347 -14.10 -12.84 27.52
CA GLU A 347 -13.33 -14.04 27.88
C GLU A 347 -13.23 -15.00 26.68
N GLY A 348 -12.08 -15.62 26.48
CA GLY A 348 -11.86 -16.53 25.36
C GLY A 348 -11.73 -15.86 23.98
N PHE A 349 -11.68 -14.52 23.89
CA PHE A 349 -11.50 -13.84 22.61
C PHE A 349 -10.23 -14.29 21.87
N ASP A 350 -10.36 -14.68 20.60
CA ASP A 350 -9.23 -15.10 19.79
C ASP A 350 -8.36 -13.91 19.35
N ARG A 351 -7.19 -13.77 19.98
CA ARG A 351 -6.20 -12.74 19.63
C ARG A 351 -5.40 -13.05 18.36
N THR A 352 -5.57 -14.21 17.75
CA THR A 352 -4.93 -14.54 16.47
C THR A 352 -5.75 -14.01 15.30
N ASP A 353 -7.06 -13.77 15.50
CA ASP A 353 -7.91 -13.12 14.51
C ASP A 353 -7.61 -11.61 14.43
N SER A 354 -6.77 -11.27 13.47
CA SER A 354 -6.34 -9.88 13.25
C SER A 354 -7.48 -8.97 12.77
N GLU A 355 -8.49 -9.52 12.09
CA GLU A 355 -9.66 -8.74 11.65
C GLU A 355 -10.58 -8.41 12.81
N ALA A 356 -10.87 -9.38 13.67
CA ALA A 356 -11.65 -9.15 14.86
C ALA A 356 -10.98 -8.12 15.79
N ILE A 357 -9.66 -8.22 16.00
CA ILE A 357 -8.89 -7.22 16.76
C ILE A 357 -9.00 -5.85 16.12
N TYR A 358 -8.84 -5.74 14.79
CA TYR A 358 -8.92 -4.47 14.08
C TYR A 358 -10.29 -3.81 14.24
N LYS A 359 -11.38 -4.57 14.05
CA LYS A 359 -12.76 -4.09 14.20
C LYS A 359 -13.04 -3.64 15.65
N ARG A 360 -12.64 -4.46 16.63
CA ARG A 360 -12.83 -4.11 18.06
C ARG A 360 -12.03 -2.89 18.45
N ARG A 361 -10.77 -2.79 18.03
CA ARG A 361 -9.92 -1.63 18.29
C ARG A 361 -10.53 -0.34 17.71
N ASN A 362 -11.05 -0.37 16.49
CA ASN A 362 -11.68 0.81 15.89
C ASN A 362 -12.95 1.22 16.63
N SER A 363 -13.81 0.27 16.98
CA SER A 363 -15.02 0.52 17.76
C SER A 363 -14.67 1.18 19.11
N TRP A 364 -13.79 0.56 19.88
CA TRP A 364 -13.40 1.10 21.19
C TRP A 364 -12.65 2.43 21.08
N ASN A 365 -11.80 2.61 20.06
CA ASN A 365 -11.12 3.88 19.83
C ASN A 365 -12.12 5.03 19.65
N ASN A 366 -13.17 4.82 18.88
CA ASN A 366 -14.21 5.83 18.68
C ASN A 366 -14.98 6.10 19.99
N THR A 367 -15.40 5.05 20.71
CA THR A 367 -16.14 5.17 21.95
C THR A 367 -15.35 5.88 23.04
N ILE A 368 -14.10 5.47 23.25
CA ILE A 368 -13.20 6.04 24.26
C ILE A 368 -12.87 7.49 23.93
N ASN A 369 -12.52 7.79 22.65
CA ASN A 369 -12.22 9.16 22.26
C ASN A 369 -13.42 10.10 22.37
N THR A 370 -14.63 9.62 22.10
CA THR A 370 -15.87 10.39 22.34
C THR A 370 -16.02 10.73 23.82
N ALA A 371 -15.77 9.77 24.70
CA ALA A 371 -15.83 10.00 26.15
C ALA A 371 -14.73 10.96 26.63
N LEU A 372 -13.49 10.82 26.13
CA LEU A 372 -12.39 11.73 26.46
C LEU A 372 -12.66 13.15 25.97
N LYS A 373 -13.24 13.30 24.76
CA LYS A 373 -13.64 14.61 24.24
C LYS A 373 -14.72 15.27 25.11
N ALA A 374 -15.67 14.49 25.66
CA ALA A 374 -16.65 15.03 26.57
C ALA A 374 -16.02 15.49 27.91
N ILE A 375 -14.98 14.78 28.40
CA ILE A 375 -14.21 15.23 29.58
C ILE A 375 -13.45 16.52 29.29
N GLU A 376 -12.85 16.61 28.11
CA GLU A 376 -12.17 17.81 27.61
C GLU A 376 -13.11 19.02 27.58
N THR A 377 -14.31 18.85 27.02
CA THR A 377 -15.36 19.89 27.00
C THR A 377 -15.77 20.31 28.41
N ASP A 378 -15.94 19.35 29.33
CA ASP A 378 -16.26 19.62 30.73
C ASP A 378 -15.14 20.40 31.46
N LEU A 379 -13.90 20.34 30.98
CA LEU A 379 -12.76 21.10 31.49
C LEU A 379 -12.56 22.44 30.79
N GLY A 380 -13.31 22.71 29.73
CA GLY A 380 -13.15 23.92 28.91
C GLY A 380 -11.91 23.92 28.03
N TRP A 381 -11.39 22.75 27.68
CA TRP A 381 -10.18 22.60 26.86
C TRP A 381 -10.49 22.46 25.38
N ASP A 382 -9.51 22.79 24.54
CA ASP A 382 -9.50 22.54 23.08
C ASP A 382 -8.15 21.95 22.65
N ILE A 383 -7.68 20.93 23.38
CA ILE A 383 -6.41 20.24 23.13
C ILE A 383 -6.61 19.16 22.04
N GLY A 384 -7.83 18.67 21.88
CA GLY A 384 -8.15 17.49 21.06
C GLY A 384 -7.77 16.20 21.76
N LEU A 385 -8.25 16.04 23.01
CA LEU A 385 -7.94 14.91 23.87
C LEU A 385 -8.39 13.59 23.27
N THR A 386 -7.43 12.73 22.98
CA THR A 386 -7.63 11.36 22.48
C THR A 386 -6.82 10.38 23.31
N PHE A 387 -7.13 9.08 23.22
CA PHE A 387 -6.36 8.06 23.93
C PHE A 387 -4.86 8.12 23.62
N HIS A 388 -4.48 8.51 22.40
CA HIS A 388 -3.07 8.59 21.99
C HIS A 388 -2.30 9.75 22.68
N VAL A 389 -3.02 10.76 23.15
CA VAL A 389 -2.44 11.88 23.92
C VAL A 389 -1.74 11.37 25.19
N ALA A 390 -2.25 10.34 25.86
CA ALA A 390 -1.58 9.72 27.00
C ALA A 390 -0.13 9.31 26.68
N ARG A 391 0.08 8.75 25.49
CA ARG A 391 1.41 8.31 25.03
C ARG A 391 2.33 9.48 24.71
N HIS A 392 1.82 10.52 24.05
CA HIS A 392 2.59 11.73 23.78
C HIS A 392 2.94 12.46 25.07
N THR A 393 1.97 12.60 25.98
CA THR A 393 2.18 13.20 27.30
C THR A 393 3.29 12.49 28.07
N TRP A 394 3.23 11.14 28.15
CA TRP A 394 4.28 10.38 28.83
C TRP A 394 5.66 10.62 28.20
N ALA A 395 5.77 10.60 26.87
CA ALA A 395 7.04 10.76 26.19
C ALA A 395 7.64 12.17 26.38
N VAL A 396 6.81 13.21 26.23
CA VAL A 396 7.26 14.61 26.40
C VAL A 396 7.66 14.86 27.85
N LEU A 397 6.85 14.43 28.84
CA LEU A 397 7.19 14.62 30.26
C LEU A 397 8.42 13.78 30.67
N ALA A 398 8.60 12.57 30.13
CA ALA A 398 9.82 11.79 30.38
C ALA A 398 11.06 12.49 29.82
N LEU A 399 10.98 13.06 28.61
CA LEU A 399 12.06 13.83 28.00
C LEU A 399 12.37 15.09 28.82
N ALA A 400 11.35 15.85 29.20
CA ALA A 400 11.50 17.06 30.06
C ALA A 400 12.12 16.74 31.44
N ASN A 401 11.95 15.50 31.94
CA ASN A 401 12.59 15.02 33.15
C ASN A 401 13.98 14.39 32.93
N GLY A 402 14.57 14.54 31.74
CA GLY A 402 15.93 14.15 31.44
C GLY A 402 16.12 12.68 31.04
N ALA A 403 15.04 11.95 30.70
CA ALA A 403 15.18 10.61 30.18
C ALA A 403 15.80 10.63 28.77
N ALA A 404 16.72 9.70 28.49
CA ALA A 404 17.34 9.62 27.18
C ALA A 404 16.33 9.16 26.11
N ILE A 405 16.45 9.70 24.88
CA ILE A 405 15.58 9.31 23.75
C ILE A 405 15.59 7.80 23.51
N SER A 406 16.75 7.14 23.69
CA SER A 406 16.89 5.69 23.55
C SER A 406 16.07 4.91 24.59
N GLU A 407 15.99 5.41 25.82
CA GLU A 407 15.17 4.82 26.89
C GLU A 407 13.68 5.01 26.61
N ILE A 408 13.29 6.24 26.22
CA ILE A 408 11.92 6.55 25.81
C ILE A 408 11.51 5.66 24.63
N SER A 409 12.34 5.55 23.59
CA SER A 409 12.10 4.71 22.42
C SER A 409 11.88 3.24 22.80
N ARG A 410 12.71 2.71 23.70
CA ARG A 410 12.61 1.33 24.18
C ARG A 410 11.31 1.11 24.96
N LEU A 411 10.96 2.00 25.89
CA LEU A 411 9.74 1.91 26.69
C LEU A 411 8.47 2.10 25.86
N LEU A 412 8.51 2.98 24.85
CA LEU A 412 7.44 3.11 23.85
C LEU A 412 7.34 1.89 22.91
N GLY A 413 8.39 1.06 22.81
CA GLY A 413 8.45 -0.10 21.91
C GLY A 413 8.54 0.32 20.44
N HIS A 414 9.32 1.36 20.12
CA HIS A 414 9.68 1.70 18.75
C HIS A 414 10.76 0.75 18.23
N LYS A 415 10.81 0.53 16.90
CA LYS A 415 11.84 -0.30 16.26
C LYS A 415 13.18 0.40 16.16
N SER A 416 13.19 1.73 16.13
CA SER A 416 14.38 2.56 16.07
C SER A 416 14.17 3.85 16.87
N THR A 417 15.26 4.46 17.32
CA THR A 417 15.26 5.76 18.01
C THR A 417 14.83 6.87 17.06
N GLY A 418 15.13 6.78 15.76
CA GLY A 418 14.78 7.78 14.76
C GLY A 418 13.28 8.11 14.72
N VAL A 419 12.40 7.12 15.00
CA VAL A 419 10.95 7.39 15.12
C VAL A 419 10.65 8.30 16.32
N THR A 420 11.36 8.14 17.44
CA THR A 420 11.17 8.94 18.65
C THR A 420 11.78 10.33 18.44
N GLU A 421 12.94 10.42 17.84
CA GLU A 421 13.62 11.67 17.48
C GLU A 421 12.76 12.51 16.54
N GLN A 422 12.29 11.92 15.44
CA GLN A 422 11.44 12.62 14.47
C GLN A 422 10.14 13.18 15.07
N VAL A 423 9.59 12.47 16.07
CA VAL A 423 8.32 12.87 16.70
C VAL A 423 8.56 13.91 17.80
N TYR A 424 9.63 13.80 18.59
CA TYR A 424 9.83 14.59 19.80
C TYR A 424 11.06 15.52 19.74
N ALA A 425 11.72 15.67 18.58
CA ALA A 425 12.90 16.52 18.44
C ALA A 425 12.66 17.99 18.81
N GLU A 426 11.46 18.50 18.58
CA GLU A 426 11.08 19.88 18.92
C GLU A 426 11.08 20.17 20.42
N PHE A 427 11.00 19.14 21.27
CA PHE A 427 11.07 19.27 22.73
C PHE A 427 12.51 19.17 23.28
N LEU A 428 13.50 18.92 22.40
CA LEU A 428 14.92 18.89 22.77
C LEU A 428 15.54 20.26 23.17
N PRO A 429 15.13 21.40 22.61
CA PRO A 429 15.77 22.69 22.92
C PRO A 429 15.76 23.04 24.40
N GLU A 430 14.68 22.73 25.14
CA GLU A 430 14.62 22.99 26.60
C GLU A 430 15.58 22.10 27.40
N THR A 431 15.88 20.89 26.87
CA THR A 431 16.89 20.00 27.46
C THR A 431 18.31 20.35 27.04
N LEU A 432 18.49 20.89 25.83
CA LEU A 432 19.82 21.30 25.34
C LEU A 432 20.39 22.48 26.12
N SER A 433 19.59 23.52 26.47
CA SER A 433 20.05 24.63 27.33
C SER A 433 20.50 24.09 28.68
N SER A 434 19.74 23.18 29.29
CA SER A 434 20.11 22.57 30.56
C SER A 434 21.37 21.71 30.48
N VAL A 435 21.69 21.12 29.35
CA VAL A 435 22.95 20.37 29.10
C VAL A 435 24.12 21.35 29.00
N VAL A 436 23.95 22.45 28.26
CA VAL A 436 24.98 23.49 28.14
C VAL A 436 25.27 24.08 29.49
N ASP A 437 24.26 24.40 30.30
CA ASP A 437 24.41 24.93 31.65
C ASP A 437 25.11 23.94 32.60
N LYS A 438 24.83 22.64 32.47
CA LYS A 438 25.47 21.56 33.25
C LYS A 438 26.92 21.32 32.86
N LEU A 439 27.30 21.57 31.61
CA LEU A 439 28.67 21.36 31.13
C LEU A 439 29.64 22.37 31.72
N GLY A 440 29.16 23.57 32.13
CA GLY A 440 29.95 24.55 32.89
C GLY A 440 31.29 24.93 32.28
N PHE A 441 31.39 24.77 30.92
CA PHE A 441 32.66 25.11 30.23
C PHE A 441 32.76 26.62 30.05
N ASP A 442 33.33 27.29 31.03
CA ASP A 442 33.72 28.68 30.92
C ASP A 442 35.21 28.78 30.53
N PHE A 443 35.50 28.52 29.27
CA PHE A 443 36.82 28.67 28.68
C PHE A 443 36.97 29.97 27.89
N LEU A 444 36.24 31.00 28.25
CA LEU A 444 36.40 32.30 27.62
C LEU A 444 37.57 33.06 28.27
N PRO A 445 38.52 33.62 27.50
CA PRO A 445 39.45 34.60 28.04
C PRO A 445 38.66 35.81 28.52
N ASP A 446 39.17 36.50 29.53
CA ASP A 446 38.59 37.74 30.05
C ASP A 446 38.32 38.75 28.93
N ILE A 447 37.08 38.73 28.42
CA ILE A 447 36.62 39.74 27.46
C ILE A 447 36.03 40.90 28.25
N GLU A 448 36.79 41.98 28.36
CA GLU A 448 36.30 43.21 28.94
C GLU A 448 34.96 43.62 28.29
N LYS A 449 33.94 43.77 29.10
CA LYS A 449 32.66 44.34 28.64
C LYS A 449 32.91 45.80 28.22
N ARG A 450 32.87 46.04 26.91
CA ARG A 450 32.80 47.41 26.37
C ARG A 450 31.43 48.02 26.60
#